data_c0b08ff3eb5ad654fa3d725149e5bb7b
#
_entry.id   c0b08ff3eb5ad654fa3d725149e5bb7b
#
_cell.length_a   1.000
_cell.length_b   1.000
_cell.length_c   1.000
_cell.angle_alpha   90.00
_cell.angle_beta   90.00
_cell.angle_gamma   90.00
#
_symmetry.space_group_name_H-M   'P 1'
#
loop_
_entity.id
_entity.type
_entity.pdbx_description
1 polymer ?
#
loop_
_entity_poly.entity_id
_entity_poly.type
_entity_poly.pdbx_seq_one_letter_code
_entity_poly.pdbx_strand_id
1 'polypeptide(L)'
;MRLTVACADYDRTRPIIDGRVRIEGCDASVHCLVHEDMFVRALTAAEFDATELSFSRFAIGVANSAFPYIGIPVFPSRIFRHSAIYVRTDRGIREPGDLKGKCIGVRDYANTASLVARGMLEDEYQLSAREVRWIVGDIDHRERAEIRLPRLAPGFDVRVAPAAQLLSDMLGGGELDGLIY
;
A
#
# COMPACT_ATOMS: atom_id res chain seq x y z
N MET A 1 13.66 -25.44 15.92
CA MET A 1 12.89 -24.28 16.41
C MET A 1 11.53 -24.30 15.73
N ARG A 2 10.44 -24.06 16.46
CA ARG A 2 9.11 -23.87 15.84
C ARG A 2 8.95 -22.43 15.43
N LEU A 3 8.38 -22.20 14.24
CA LEU A 3 8.11 -20.87 13.70
C LEU A 3 6.73 -20.82 13.06
N THR A 4 6.04 -19.70 13.27
CA THR A 4 4.86 -19.30 12.51
C THR A 4 5.29 -18.29 11.45
N VAL A 5 5.03 -18.63 10.18
CA VAL A 5 5.41 -17.80 9.04
C VAL A 5 4.16 -17.39 8.27
N ALA A 6 3.99 -16.10 7.97
CA ALA A 6 2.89 -15.63 7.14
C ALA A 6 3.41 -14.93 5.87
N CYS A 7 2.86 -15.31 4.74
CA CYS A 7 3.16 -14.68 3.43
C CYS A 7 1.95 -14.78 2.50
N ALA A 8 1.92 -13.91 1.50
CA ALA A 8 0.93 -14.01 0.44
C ALA A 8 1.36 -15.04 -0.61
N ASP A 9 0.39 -15.40 -1.47
CA ASP A 9 0.55 -16.38 -2.52
C ASP A 9 1.23 -15.77 -3.76
N TYR A 10 2.53 -15.96 -3.85
CA TYR A 10 3.32 -15.62 -5.02
C TYR A 10 3.99 -16.89 -5.60
N ASP A 11 4.40 -16.82 -6.85
CA ASP A 11 5.19 -17.88 -7.48
C ASP A 11 6.44 -18.25 -6.67
N ARG A 12 7.11 -17.27 -6.06
CA ARG A 12 8.32 -17.41 -5.24
C ARG A 12 8.08 -17.87 -3.80
N THR A 13 6.89 -17.69 -3.25
CA THR A 13 6.51 -18.16 -1.92
C THR A 13 5.77 -19.49 -1.96
N ARG A 14 5.15 -19.82 -3.09
CA ARG A 14 4.40 -21.05 -3.29
C ARG A 14 5.15 -22.32 -2.89
N PRO A 15 6.46 -22.51 -3.23
CA PRO A 15 7.19 -23.72 -2.83
C PRO A 15 7.31 -23.91 -1.31
N ILE A 16 7.30 -22.81 -0.53
CA ILE A 16 7.31 -22.87 0.93
C ILE A 16 5.89 -23.16 1.46
N ILE A 17 4.88 -22.52 0.86
CA ILE A 17 3.47 -22.69 1.24
C ILE A 17 3.01 -24.14 1.05
N ASP A 18 3.35 -24.77 -0.07
CA ASP A 18 2.94 -26.14 -0.40
C ASP A 18 3.92 -27.22 0.13
N GLY A 19 4.96 -26.81 0.87
CA GLY A 19 5.90 -27.69 1.55
C GLY A 19 6.94 -28.36 0.64
N ARG A 20 7.02 -27.99 -0.64
CA ARG A 20 8.07 -28.48 -1.58
C ARG A 20 9.46 -28.02 -1.16
N VAL A 21 9.57 -26.86 -0.55
CA VAL A 21 10.79 -26.32 0.05
C VAL A 21 10.54 -26.10 1.53
N ARG A 22 11.45 -26.61 2.36
CA ARG A 22 11.41 -26.44 3.82
C ARG A 22 12.40 -25.36 4.26
N ILE A 23 12.06 -24.66 5.35
CA ILE A 23 12.98 -23.75 6.00
C ILE A 23 13.96 -24.60 6.83
N GLU A 24 15.23 -24.60 6.42
CA GLU A 24 16.26 -25.42 7.05
C GLU A 24 16.43 -25.08 8.54
N GLY A 25 16.56 -26.11 9.37
CA GLY A 25 16.70 -25.98 10.83
C GLY A 25 15.43 -25.56 11.58
N CYS A 26 14.30 -25.42 10.90
CA CYS A 26 13.04 -24.97 11.50
C CYS A 26 11.89 -25.93 11.21
N ASP A 27 11.01 -26.08 12.20
CA ASP A 27 9.67 -26.66 12.06
C ASP A 27 8.69 -25.48 11.87
N ALA A 28 8.45 -25.12 10.60
CA ALA A 28 7.69 -23.93 10.25
C ALA A 28 6.24 -24.26 9.90
N SER A 29 5.30 -23.59 10.55
CA SER A 29 3.89 -23.53 10.15
C SER A 29 3.70 -22.31 9.23
N VAL A 30 3.43 -22.55 7.95
CA VAL A 30 3.29 -21.48 6.94
C VAL A 30 1.82 -21.17 6.69
N HIS A 31 1.44 -19.91 6.90
CA HIS A 31 0.11 -19.39 6.69
C HIS A 31 0.08 -18.56 5.41
N CYS A 32 -0.71 -19.00 4.42
CA CYS A 32 -0.99 -18.23 3.23
C CYS A 32 -2.19 -17.32 3.49
N LEU A 33 -1.98 -16.02 3.52
CA LEU A 33 -2.98 -15.04 3.90
C LEU A 33 -3.07 -13.90 2.87
N VAL A 34 -4.22 -13.26 2.79
CA VAL A 34 -4.36 -11.98 2.06
C VAL A 34 -3.67 -10.87 2.84
N HIS A 35 -3.16 -9.87 2.13
CA HIS A 35 -2.33 -8.81 2.71
C HIS A 35 -3.01 -8.06 3.86
N GLU A 36 -4.29 -7.70 3.69
CA GLU A 36 -5.03 -6.93 4.68
C GLU A 36 -5.11 -7.66 6.02
N ASP A 37 -5.51 -8.93 6.00
CA ASP A 37 -5.63 -9.75 7.21
C ASP A 37 -4.25 -9.99 7.85
N MET A 38 -3.26 -10.38 7.05
CA MET A 38 -1.89 -10.62 7.50
C MET A 38 -1.29 -9.37 8.17
N PHE A 39 -1.40 -8.21 7.54
CA PHE A 39 -0.83 -6.97 8.05
C PHE A 39 -1.53 -6.49 9.32
N VAL A 40 -2.85 -6.62 9.42
CA VAL A 40 -3.59 -6.28 10.64
C VAL A 40 -3.11 -7.17 11.80
N ARG A 41 -3.07 -8.48 11.62
CA ARG A 41 -2.66 -9.45 12.67
C ARG A 41 -1.20 -9.24 13.09
N ALA A 42 -0.31 -8.98 12.13
CA ALA A 42 1.09 -8.67 12.41
C ALA A 42 1.25 -7.36 13.19
N LEU A 43 0.58 -6.28 12.76
CA LEU A 43 0.75 -4.95 13.34
C LEU A 43 0.06 -4.77 14.69
N THR A 44 -1.05 -5.47 14.93
CA THR A 44 -1.83 -5.33 16.18
C THR A 44 -1.47 -6.33 17.26
N ALA A 45 -1.08 -7.55 16.87
CA ALA A 45 -0.87 -8.66 17.80
C ALA A 45 0.53 -9.27 17.75
N ALA A 46 1.39 -8.88 16.79
CA ALA A 46 2.68 -9.51 16.52
C ALA A 46 2.56 -11.06 16.42
N GLU A 47 1.52 -11.53 15.74
CA GLU A 47 1.06 -12.93 15.80
C GLU A 47 2.05 -13.91 15.17
N PHE A 48 2.87 -13.47 14.24
CA PHE A 48 3.77 -14.33 13.47
C PHE A 48 5.23 -14.11 13.89
N ASP A 49 6.03 -15.18 13.90
CA ASP A 49 7.48 -15.08 14.13
C ASP A 49 8.20 -14.47 12.92
N ALA A 50 7.71 -14.77 11.70
CA ALA A 50 8.16 -14.15 10.46
C ALA A 50 6.95 -13.84 9.58
N THR A 51 6.91 -12.64 9.01
CA THR A 51 5.77 -12.22 8.19
C THR A 51 6.17 -11.26 7.08
N GLU A 52 5.49 -11.35 5.95
CA GLU A 52 5.48 -10.26 5.00
C GLU A 52 4.75 -9.06 5.61
N LEU A 53 5.26 -7.86 5.34
CA LEU A 53 4.70 -6.63 5.86
C LEU A 53 4.83 -5.49 4.85
N SER A 54 3.91 -4.53 4.93
CA SER A 54 4.03 -3.28 4.17
C SER A 54 5.30 -2.55 4.57
N PHE A 55 6.21 -2.30 3.61
CA PHE A 55 7.50 -1.67 3.86
C PHE A 55 7.36 -0.26 4.46
N SER A 56 6.41 0.53 3.99
CA SER A 56 6.14 1.85 4.55
C SER A 56 5.64 1.79 6.00
N ARG A 57 4.76 0.83 6.31
CA ARG A 57 4.27 0.62 7.69
C ARG A 57 5.39 0.15 8.60
N PHE A 58 6.27 -0.72 8.11
CA PHE A 58 7.48 -1.12 8.81
C PHE A 58 8.37 0.10 9.11
N ALA A 59 8.68 0.93 8.12
CA ALA A 59 9.53 2.11 8.29
C ALA A 59 8.94 3.10 9.31
N ILE A 60 7.61 3.35 9.26
CA ILE A 60 6.91 4.20 10.23
C ILE A 60 7.01 3.60 11.65
N GLY A 61 6.79 2.29 11.77
CA GLY A 61 6.88 1.59 13.06
C GLY A 61 8.27 1.70 13.68
N VAL A 62 9.32 1.46 12.90
CA VAL A 62 10.71 1.58 13.33
C VAL A 62 11.04 3.03 13.75
N ALA A 63 10.61 4.02 12.96
CA ALA A 63 10.83 5.43 13.28
C ALA A 63 10.16 5.86 14.60
N ASN A 64 9.06 5.23 14.97
CA ASN A 64 8.35 5.48 16.23
C ASN A 64 8.90 4.65 17.42
N SER A 65 9.99 3.89 17.24
CA SER A 65 10.69 3.13 18.29
C SER A 65 9.84 2.09 19.06
N ALA A 66 8.74 1.64 18.49
CA ALA A 66 7.81 0.69 19.13
C ALA A 66 7.31 -0.36 18.12
N PHE A 67 8.24 -1.09 17.50
CA PHE A 67 7.90 -2.06 16.48
C PHE A 67 8.43 -3.46 16.82
N PRO A 68 7.58 -4.51 16.78
CA PRO A 68 7.97 -5.85 17.28
C PRO A 68 8.83 -6.66 16.29
N TYR A 69 9.01 -6.18 15.05
CA TYR A 69 9.72 -6.89 14.00
C TYR A 69 11.03 -6.20 13.61
N ILE A 70 11.99 -6.99 13.18
CA ILE A 70 13.19 -6.54 12.47
C ILE A 70 13.03 -6.85 10.98
N GLY A 71 13.53 -5.97 10.11
CA GLY A 71 13.51 -6.21 8.67
C GLY A 71 14.64 -7.15 8.23
N ILE A 72 14.29 -8.12 7.40
CA ILE A 72 15.27 -8.96 6.68
C ILE A 72 15.19 -8.64 5.17
N PRO A 73 16.27 -8.78 4.39
CA PRO A 73 16.31 -8.37 2.98
C PRO A 73 15.61 -9.36 2.05
N VAL A 74 14.36 -9.69 2.39
CA VAL A 74 13.48 -10.55 1.58
C VAL A 74 12.27 -9.73 1.16
N PHE A 75 12.07 -9.57 -0.16
CA PHE A 75 11.01 -8.77 -0.75
C PHE A 75 10.08 -9.65 -1.57
N PRO A 76 9.04 -10.24 -0.97
CA PRO A 76 8.12 -11.14 -1.66
C PRO A 76 7.28 -10.45 -2.72
N SER A 77 6.74 -9.27 -2.44
CA SER A 77 5.98 -8.48 -3.40
C SER A 77 6.92 -7.62 -4.27
N ARG A 78 6.79 -7.75 -5.60
CA ARG A 78 7.59 -6.99 -6.57
C ARG A 78 6.70 -6.57 -7.74
N ILE A 79 6.37 -5.30 -7.82
CA ILE A 79 5.47 -4.74 -8.83
C ILE A 79 6.03 -3.40 -9.31
N PHE A 80 5.95 -3.15 -10.62
CA PHE A 80 6.20 -1.83 -11.20
C PHE A 80 5.04 -0.88 -10.89
N ARG A 81 5.32 0.22 -10.22
CA ARG A 81 4.28 1.15 -9.77
C ARG A 81 3.81 2.13 -10.83
N HIS A 82 4.50 2.26 -11.95
CA HIS A 82 4.02 3.04 -13.11
C HIS A 82 2.66 2.50 -13.61
N SER A 83 2.48 1.18 -13.64
CA SER A 83 1.22 0.55 -14.06
C SER A 83 0.08 0.68 -13.05
N ALA A 84 0.36 1.22 -11.86
CA ALA A 84 -0.64 1.44 -10.81
C ALA A 84 -1.36 2.80 -10.93
N ILE A 85 -0.94 3.68 -11.85
CA ILE A 85 -1.51 5.03 -12.03
C ILE A 85 -2.51 5.00 -13.18
N TYR A 86 -3.77 5.20 -12.86
CA TYR A 86 -4.88 5.27 -13.81
C TYR A 86 -5.35 6.71 -13.90
N VAL A 87 -5.58 7.22 -15.11
CA VAL A 87 -6.03 8.58 -15.33
C VAL A 87 -7.22 8.61 -16.28
N ARG A 88 -8.07 9.63 -16.14
CA ARG A 88 -9.16 9.86 -17.05
C ARG A 88 -8.62 10.45 -18.38
N THR A 89 -9.04 9.87 -19.47
CA THR A 89 -8.61 10.30 -20.83
C THR A 89 -9.19 11.64 -21.26
N ASP A 90 -10.29 12.07 -20.64
CA ASP A 90 -10.99 13.34 -20.95
C ASP A 90 -10.48 14.54 -20.13
N ARG A 91 -9.43 14.37 -19.32
CA ARG A 91 -8.85 15.42 -18.45
C ARG A 91 -7.58 16.05 -18.98
N GLY A 92 -7.20 15.71 -20.22
CA GLY A 92 -6.01 16.25 -20.87
C GLY A 92 -4.69 15.78 -20.26
N ILE A 93 -4.71 14.69 -19.47
CA ILE A 93 -3.52 14.09 -18.84
C ILE A 93 -2.87 13.18 -19.88
N ARG A 94 -1.67 13.54 -20.34
CA ARG A 94 -0.88 12.80 -21.33
C ARG A 94 0.44 12.32 -20.78
N GLU A 95 0.97 13.03 -19.79
CA GLU A 95 2.23 12.73 -19.12
C GLU A 95 2.11 12.97 -17.60
N PRO A 96 3.00 12.41 -16.78
CA PRO A 96 2.92 12.53 -15.32
C PRO A 96 2.90 13.97 -14.80
N GLY A 97 3.58 14.91 -15.48
CA GLY A 97 3.56 16.33 -15.12
C GLY A 97 2.17 16.97 -15.16
N ASP A 98 1.26 16.45 -16.01
CA ASP A 98 -0.11 16.94 -16.13
C ASP A 98 -0.98 16.65 -14.89
N LEU A 99 -0.48 15.81 -13.96
CA LEU A 99 -1.15 15.56 -12.68
C LEU A 99 -1.05 16.73 -11.71
N LYS A 100 -0.24 17.75 -11.99
CA LYS A 100 -0.16 18.98 -11.18
C LYS A 100 -1.53 19.64 -11.05
N GLY A 101 -1.94 19.89 -9.79
CA GLY A 101 -3.24 20.47 -9.46
C GLY A 101 -4.43 19.52 -9.64
N LYS A 102 -4.23 18.29 -10.11
CA LYS A 102 -5.28 17.28 -10.28
C LYS A 102 -5.68 16.64 -8.96
N CYS A 103 -6.83 15.96 -8.97
CA CYS A 103 -7.38 15.24 -7.85
C CYS A 103 -7.22 13.74 -8.06
N ILE A 104 -6.39 13.10 -7.24
CA ILE A 104 -6.02 11.70 -7.38
C ILE A 104 -6.50 10.90 -6.17
N GLY A 105 -7.22 9.82 -6.43
CA GLY A 105 -7.67 8.88 -5.43
C GLY A 105 -6.58 7.88 -5.05
N VAL A 106 -6.49 7.51 -3.78
CA VAL A 106 -5.62 6.45 -3.27
C VAL A 106 -6.35 5.66 -2.19
N ARG A 107 -6.16 4.35 -2.15
CA ARG A 107 -6.80 3.51 -1.12
C ARG A 107 -6.27 3.79 0.29
N ASP A 108 -4.98 3.94 0.43
CA ASP A 108 -4.29 4.26 1.69
C ASP A 108 -3.08 5.16 1.37
N TYR A 109 -3.04 6.34 1.97
CA TYR A 109 -1.98 7.31 1.73
C TYR A 109 -0.61 6.85 2.25
N ALA A 110 -0.60 6.01 3.29
CA ALA A 110 0.62 5.54 3.95
C ALA A 110 1.07 4.13 3.50
N ASN A 111 0.35 3.44 2.61
CA ASN A 111 0.80 2.14 2.14
C ASN A 111 1.99 2.26 1.19
N THR A 112 2.74 1.17 1.03
CA THR A 112 3.94 1.12 0.18
C THR A 112 3.64 1.48 -1.27
N ALA A 113 2.52 1.02 -1.82
CA ALA A 113 2.14 1.29 -3.20
C ALA A 113 2.01 2.78 -3.48
N SER A 114 1.18 3.46 -2.66
CA SER A 114 0.95 4.90 -2.80
C SER A 114 2.20 5.73 -2.48
N LEU A 115 3.02 5.30 -1.50
CA LEU A 115 4.26 5.98 -1.17
C LEU A 115 5.26 5.92 -2.32
N VAL A 116 5.50 4.71 -2.87
CA VAL A 116 6.43 4.51 -3.98
C VAL A 116 5.96 5.22 -5.25
N ALA A 117 4.66 5.18 -5.56
CA ALA A 117 4.12 5.90 -6.72
C ALA A 117 4.33 7.43 -6.59
N ARG A 118 4.13 8.01 -5.40
CA ARG A 118 4.41 9.43 -5.16
C ARG A 118 5.89 9.75 -5.24
N GLY A 119 6.76 8.91 -4.64
CA GLY A 119 8.21 9.06 -4.75
C GLY A 119 8.68 9.01 -6.20
N MET A 120 8.19 8.07 -6.98
CA MET A 120 8.47 7.96 -8.41
C MET A 120 8.03 9.22 -9.18
N LEU A 121 6.83 9.76 -8.90
CA LEU A 121 6.37 11.00 -9.53
C LEU A 121 7.30 12.18 -9.19
N GLU A 122 7.81 12.25 -7.97
CA GLU A 122 8.73 13.30 -7.53
C GLU A 122 10.13 13.10 -8.11
N ASP A 123 10.71 11.90 -8.00
CA ASP A 123 12.09 11.61 -8.39
C ASP A 123 12.30 11.60 -9.90
N GLU A 124 11.37 11.02 -10.66
CA GLU A 124 11.50 10.83 -12.11
C GLU A 124 10.84 11.95 -12.91
N TYR A 125 9.74 12.51 -12.40
CA TYR A 125 8.93 13.48 -13.15
C TYR A 125 8.85 14.86 -12.47
N GLN A 126 9.57 15.07 -11.36
CA GLN A 126 9.64 16.34 -10.63
C GLN A 126 8.27 16.88 -10.20
N LEU A 127 7.31 15.99 -10.00
CA LEU A 127 5.98 16.30 -9.53
C LEU A 127 5.88 16.00 -8.03
N SER A 128 5.95 17.05 -7.22
CA SER A 128 5.83 16.88 -5.77
C SER A 128 4.42 16.46 -5.37
N ALA A 129 4.34 15.58 -4.37
CA ALA A 129 3.07 15.16 -3.80
C ALA A 129 2.25 16.33 -3.20
N ARG A 130 2.87 17.49 -2.94
CA ARG A 130 2.19 18.73 -2.51
C ARG A 130 1.48 19.46 -3.64
N GLU A 131 1.80 19.16 -4.89
CA GLU A 131 1.20 19.77 -6.07
C GLU A 131 -0.04 19.01 -6.57
N VAL A 132 -0.39 17.91 -5.90
CA VAL A 132 -1.53 17.05 -6.21
C VAL A 132 -2.49 17.04 -5.03
N ARG A 133 -3.79 17.03 -5.31
CA ARG A 133 -4.83 16.84 -4.29
C ARG A 133 -5.13 15.35 -4.14
N TRP A 134 -5.06 14.85 -2.92
CA TRP A 134 -5.20 13.42 -2.64
C TRP A 134 -6.52 13.12 -1.93
N ILE A 135 -7.27 12.17 -2.46
CA ILE A 135 -8.48 11.66 -1.80
C ILE A 135 -8.24 10.21 -1.38
N VAL A 136 -8.33 9.95 -0.10
CA VAL A 136 -8.14 8.61 0.47
C VAL A 136 -9.50 7.94 0.67
N GLY A 137 -9.70 6.78 0.08
CA GLY A 137 -10.97 6.08 0.15
C GLY A 137 -10.86 4.63 -0.29
N ASP A 138 -11.95 3.87 -0.13
CA ASP A 138 -12.03 2.55 -0.73
C ASP A 138 -12.41 2.64 -2.20
N ILE A 139 -11.97 1.66 -2.98
CA ILE A 139 -12.22 1.64 -4.42
C ILE A 139 -13.55 0.97 -4.72
N ASP A 140 -13.78 -0.23 -4.15
CA ASP A 140 -14.91 -1.10 -4.51
C ASP A 140 -15.73 -1.59 -3.31
N HIS A 141 -15.27 -1.36 -2.06
CA HIS A 141 -15.94 -1.85 -0.86
C HIS A 141 -16.49 -0.69 -0.03
N ARG A 142 -17.82 -0.70 0.22
CA ARG A 142 -18.49 0.34 1.02
C ARG A 142 -18.30 0.15 2.52
N GLU A 143 -18.11 -1.10 2.97
CA GLU A 143 -17.80 -1.43 4.35
C GLU A 143 -16.30 -1.34 4.56
N ARG A 144 -15.84 -0.24 5.13
CA ARG A 144 -14.43 -0.03 5.41
C ARG A 144 -14.19 0.31 6.88
N ALA A 145 -13.03 -0.08 7.37
CA ALA A 145 -12.53 0.41 8.65
C ALA A 145 -12.29 1.93 8.59
N GLU A 146 -12.29 2.57 9.76
CA GLU A 146 -11.98 3.99 9.89
C GLU A 146 -10.62 4.31 9.22
N ILE A 147 -10.63 5.22 8.26
CA ILE A 147 -9.39 5.68 7.61
C ILE A 147 -8.70 6.68 8.53
N ARG A 148 -7.48 6.34 8.95
CA ARG A 148 -6.61 7.23 9.71
C ARG A 148 -5.49 7.74 8.82
N LEU A 149 -5.47 9.04 8.58
CA LEU A 149 -4.38 9.67 7.87
C LEU A 149 -3.13 9.73 8.75
N PRO A 150 -1.93 9.54 8.17
CA PRO A 150 -0.70 9.79 8.89
C PRO A 150 -0.58 11.28 9.24
N ARG A 151 0.23 11.61 10.25
CA ARG A 151 0.58 13.01 10.52
C ARG A 151 1.44 13.53 9.37
N LEU A 152 0.93 14.50 8.65
CA LEU A 152 1.60 15.10 7.50
C LEU A 152 2.21 16.45 7.88
N ALA A 153 3.33 16.78 7.23
CA ALA A 153 3.89 18.12 7.29
C ALA A 153 2.94 19.13 6.58
N PRO A 154 3.04 20.43 6.85
CA PRO A 154 2.25 21.45 6.13
C PRO A 154 2.47 21.42 4.61
N GLY A 155 1.43 21.77 3.86
CA GLY A 155 1.49 21.89 2.40
C GLY A 155 0.97 20.65 1.63
N PHE A 156 0.58 19.57 2.31
CA PHE A 156 -0.11 18.45 1.65
C PHE A 156 -1.63 18.66 1.70
N ASP A 157 -2.31 18.54 0.56
CA ASP A 157 -3.78 18.49 0.49
C ASP A 157 -4.22 17.02 0.39
N VAL A 158 -4.51 16.43 1.56
CA VAL A 158 -4.93 15.03 1.68
C VAL A 158 -6.23 14.98 2.47
N ARG A 159 -7.27 14.42 1.89
CA ARG A 159 -8.61 14.32 2.48
C ARG A 159 -9.13 12.90 2.42
N VAL A 160 -10.05 12.57 3.30
CA VAL A 160 -10.77 11.30 3.27
C VAL A 160 -12.04 11.48 2.44
N ALA A 161 -12.30 10.56 1.53
CA ALA A 161 -13.55 10.53 0.77
C ALA A 161 -14.75 10.40 1.71
N PRO A 162 -15.92 10.97 1.36
CA PRO A 162 -17.15 10.75 2.11
C PRO A 162 -17.44 9.26 2.32
N ALA A 163 -17.96 8.88 3.49
CA ALA A 163 -18.10 7.48 3.88
C ALA A 163 -18.95 6.62 2.91
N ALA A 164 -19.90 7.26 2.22
CA ALA A 164 -20.78 6.58 1.27
C ALA A 164 -20.26 6.53 -0.17
N GLN A 165 -19.13 7.19 -0.47
CA GLN A 165 -18.58 7.27 -1.82
C GLN A 165 -17.41 6.31 -1.99
N LEU A 166 -17.38 5.61 -3.12
CA LEU A 166 -16.25 4.82 -3.59
C LEU A 166 -15.38 5.66 -4.51
N LEU A 167 -14.08 5.42 -4.50
CA LEU A 167 -13.17 6.12 -5.41
C LEU A 167 -13.47 5.78 -6.88
N SER A 168 -13.95 4.56 -7.16
CA SER A 168 -14.42 4.17 -8.51
C SER A 168 -15.61 5.01 -8.98
N ASP A 169 -16.60 5.24 -8.10
CA ASP A 169 -17.75 6.09 -8.39
C ASP A 169 -17.32 7.55 -8.62
N MET A 170 -16.45 8.07 -7.75
CA MET A 170 -15.89 9.43 -7.87
C MET A 170 -15.08 9.61 -9.15
N LEU A 171 -14.29 8.60 -9.57
CA LEU A 171 -13.57 8.62 -10.83
C LEU A 171 -14.54 8.63 -12.01
N GLY A 172 -15.54 7.76 -12.02
CA GLY A 172 -16.60 7.69 -13.04
C GLY A 172 -17.39 8.99 -13.15
N GLY A 173 -17.75 9.58 -12.01
CA GLY A 173 -18.47 10.86 -11.89
C GLY A 173 -17.65 12.10 -12.23
N GLY A 174 -16.32 11.97 -12.36
CA GLY A 174 -15.43 13.08 -12.71
C GLY A 174 -15.00 13.95 -11.53
N GLU A 175 -15.22 13.51 -10.30
CA GLU A 175 -14.72 14.14 -9.08
C GLU A 175 -13.22 13.88 -8.88
N LEU A 176 -12.72 12.75 -9.41
CA LEU A 176 -11.30 12.42 -9.50
C LEU A 176 -10.82 12.51 -10.94
N ASP A 177 -9.59 12.93 -11.12
CA ASP A 177 -8.88 12.96 -12.40
C ASP A 177 -8.11 11.64 -12.64
N GLY A 178 -7.79 10.91 -11.58
CA GLY A 178 -7.10 9.64 -11.64
C GLY A 178 -7.13 8.88 -10.31
N LEU A 179 -6.50 7.70 -10.31
CA LEU A 179 -6.43 6.75 -9.21
C LEU A 179 -5.06 6.08 -9.17
N ILE A 180 -4.51 5.87 -7.98
CA ILE A 180 -3.36 4.98 -7.74
C ILE A 180 -3.84 3.76 -6.98
N TYR A 181 -3.63 2.56 -7.61
CA TYR A 181 -4.09 1.29 -7.06
C TYR A 181 -3.03 0.20 -7.05
#